data_b5572dfef37e1a4c8de28af73aa3c566
#
_entry.id   b5572dfef37e1a4c8de28af73aa3c566
#
_cell.length_a   1.000
_cell.length_b   1.000
_cell.length_c   1.000
_cell.angle_alpha   90.00
_cell.angle_beta   90.00
_cell.angle_gamma   90.00
#
_symmetry.space_group_name_H-M   'P 1'
#
loop_
_entity.id
_entity.type
_entity.pdbx_description
1 polymer ?
#
loop_
_entity_poly.entity_id
_entity_poly.type
_entity_poly.pdbx_seq_one_letter_code
_entity_poly.pdbx_strand_id
1 'polypeptide(L)'
;MTMNRSRLRQAVIVALLFCVLAGATIALGSFRFSPDPSSDTDFIARAEEKSASGIRVRASALGTHESQRSFGENLAKFGIQPVWLSIENQTDEQLVYLPITMDPEYYSPYEVSYRFHGAFSSAANRARDIFFLQRQMPSVLPAHSRTTGFVYGVLDAGVKYAHVLVAGHERLETFDFALPVPGASFVGTGVRAQSVYPGEDIKDLDLDMLRKTLASYACCTKDSAGKHDGDPLNLVVVQSQGDPLVPFVARGWHLAQKLDVASVIETVRAFIFRDEYLTSPVSPLYVFDRREDVALQKARSTINERIHARLWLTPYTFESRGIWIGQVSRDIGVRLTDQTWNLTTHKIGPDVDFDRAYLLQDLLMSGFVERYGFVEGVGAATASAPRTNLTGDPYYTDGLRLVVFLSNQTKRLTEIARLPWELPSGLGAEAR
;
A
#
# COMPACT_ATOMS: atom_id res chain seq x y z
N MET A 1 -0.36 -70.96 30.49
CA MET A 1 0.38 -69.74 30.19
C MET A 1 -0.56 -68.56 30.42
N THR A 2 -0.65 -68.09 31.67
CA THR A 2 -1.64 -67.01 32.07
C THR A 2 -1.03 -65.67 31.78
N MET A 3 -1.58 -64.95 30.83
CA MET A 3 -1.18 -63.59 30.48
C MET A 3 -1.48 -62.68 31.69
N ASN A 4 -0.44 -61.98 32.15
CA ASN A 4 -0.49 -61.11 33.36
C ASN A 4 -1.49 -59.95 33.11
N ARG A 5 -2.51 -59.83 34.00
CA ARG A 5 -3.59 -58.82 33.92
C ARG A 5 -3.09 -57.36 33.74
N SER A 6 -1.87 -57.07 34.22
CA SER A 6 -1.27 -55.73 34.03
C SER A 6 -0.83 -55.45 32.59
N ARG A 7 -0.27 -56.45 31.88
CA ARG A 7 0.11 -56.33 30.48
C ARG A 7 -1.11 -56.23 29.54
N LEU A 8 -2.19 -56.95 29.87
CA LEU A 8 -3.45 -56.84 29.15
C LEU A 8 -4.07 -55.44 29.28
N ARG A 9 -4.03 -54.84 30.48
CA ARG A 9 -4.50 -53.45 30.70
C ARG A 9 -3.66 -52.44 29.94
N GLN A 10 -2.33 -52.61 29.95
CA GLN A 10 -1.44 -51.72 29.18
C GLN A 10 -1.68 -51.83 27.69
N ALA A 11 -1.85 -52.99 27.14
CA ALA A 11 -2.16 -53.22 25.70
C ALA A 11 -3.51 -52.57 25.31
N VAL A 12 -4.54 -52.69 26.16
CA VAL A 12 -5.85 -52.05 25.93
C VAL A 12 -5.78 -50.54 26.00
N ILE A 13 -5.00 -49.96 26.92
CA ILE A 13 -4.77 -48.48 27.03
C ILE A 13 -4.05 -47.98 25.80
N VAL A 14 -3.00 -48.68 25.34
CA VAL A 14 -2.24 -48.29 24.13
C VAL A 14 -3.14 -48.39 22.88
N ALA A 15 -3.95 -49.43 22.76
CA ALA A 15 -4.90 -49.59 21.65
C ALA A 15 -5.97 -48.48 21.67
N LEU A 16 -6.49 -48.11 22.85
CA LEU A 16 -7.47 -47.02 23.00
C LEU A 16 -6.81 -45.64 22.68
N LEU A 17 -5.59 -45.39 23.11
CA LEU A 17 -4.84 -44.20 22.74
C LEU A 17 -4.58 -44.13 21.24
N PHE A 18 -4.26 -45.26 20.61
CA PHE A 18 -4.08 -45.33 19.16
C PHE A 18 -5.40 -45.09 18.40
N CYS A 19 -6.51 -45.62 18.87
CA CYS A 19 -7.84 -45.39 18.32
C CYS A 19 -8.29 -43.93 18.51
N VAL A 20 -8.01 -43.31 19.65
CA VAL A 20 -8.29 -41.88 19.93
C VAL A 20 -7.40 -40.98 19.06
N LEU A 21 -6.13 -41.28 18.91
CA LEU A 21 -5.20 -40.57 18.01
C LEU A 21 -5.61 -40.75 16.54
N ALA A 22 -5.98 -41.97 16.12
CA ALA A 22 -6.46 -42.22 14.77
C ALA A 22 -7.82 -41.57 14.51
N GLY A 23 -8.74 -41.59 15.48
CA GLY A 23 -10.00 -40.86 15.43
C GLY A 23 -9.81 -39.33 15.38
N ALA A 24 -8.88 -38.79 16.16
CA ALA A 24 -8.54 -37.37 16.15
C ALA A 24 -7.87 -36.95 14.82
N THR A 25 -7.00 -37.81 14.23
CA THR A 25 -6.41 -37.54 12.91
C THR A 25 -7.42 -37.64 11.78
N ILE A 26 -8.41 -38.53 11.87
CA ILE A 26 -9.51 -38.62 10.90
C ILE A 26 -10.45 -37.40 11.07
N ALA A 27 -10.73 -36.96 12.29
CA ALA A 27 -11.55 -35.76 12.55
C ALA A 27 -10.84 -34.47 12.16
N LEU A 28 -9.52 -34.35 12.32
CA LEU A 28 -8.70 -33.24 11.86
C LEU A 28 -8.48 -33.26 10.33
N GLY A 29 -8.57 -34.41 9.67
CA GLY A 29 -8.47 -34.58 8.21
C GLY A 29 -9.75 -34.22 7.44
N SER A 30 -10.85 -33.96 8.11
CA SER A 30 -12.12 -33.62 7.46
C SER A 30 -12.42 -32.11 7.40
N PHE A 31 -11.41 -31.25 7.38
CA PHE A 31 -11.61 -29.90 6.82
C PHE A 31 -11.90 -30.07 5.33
N ARG A 32 -13.20 -30.14 5.04
CA ARG A 32 -13.71 -30.36 3.69
C ARG A 32 -13.32 -29.16 2.85
N PHE A 33 -12.46 -29.35 1.86
CA PHE A 33 -12.19 -28.35 0.84
C PHE A 33 -13.53 -27.96 0.19
N SER A 34 -13.97 -26.73 0.39
CA SER A 34 -15.29 -26.26 -0.02
C SER A 34 -15.19 -24.81 -0.50
N PRO A 35 -14.61 -24.59 -1.69
CA PRO A 35 -14.59 -23.28 -2.30
C PRO A 35 -16.00 -22.85 -2.67
N ASP A 36 -16.25 -21.52 -2.58
CA ASP A 36 -17.51 -20.90 -3.01
C ASP A 36 -17.27 -19.84 -4.08
N PRO A 37 -17.17 -20.23 -5.37
CA PRO A 37 -17.00 -19.29 -6.47
C PRO A 37 -18.20 -18.34 -6.66
N SER A 38 -19.37 -18.62 -6.07
CA SER A 38 -20.49 -17.67 -6.15
C SER A 38 -20.23 -16.36 -5.39
N SER A 39 -19.29 -16.39 -4.43
CA SER A 39 -18.82 -15.21 -3.70
C SER A 39 -17.91 -14.29 -4.53
N ASP A 40 -17.54 -14.67 -5.75
CA ASP A 40 -16.67 -13.90 -6.64
C ASP A 40 -17.32 -12.58 -7.12
N THR A 41 -18.64 -12.49 -7.08
CA THR A 41 -19.40 -11.29 -7.48
C THR A 41 -18.95 -10.03 -6.75
N ASP A 42 -18.57 -10.15 -5.48
CA ASP A 42 -18.22 -9.00 -4.62
C ASP A 42 -16.96 -8.29 -5.12
N PHE A 43 -15.87 -9.03 -5.35
CA PHE A 43 -14.63 -8.44 -5.83
C PHE A 43 -14.67 -8.08 -7.32
N ILE A 44 -15.45 -8.79 -8.12
CA ILE A 44 -15.68 -8.46 -9.54
C ILE A 44 -16.42 -7.13 -9.68
N ALA A 45 -17.41 -6.87 -8.81
CA ALA A 45 -18.19 -5.63 -8.84
C ALA A 45 -17.35 -4.39 -8.50
N ARG A 46 -16.37 -4.51 -7.59
CA ARG A 46 -15.48 -3.41 -7.18
C ARG A 46 -14.18 -3.32 -7.97
N ALA A 47 -13.99 -4.19 -8.99
CA ALA A 47 -12.76 -4.19 -9.77
C ALA A 47 -12.53 -2.84 -10.45
N GLU A 48 -11.32 -2.33 -10.32
CA GLU A 48 -10.88 -1.14 -11.03
C GLU A 48 -10.63 -1.44 -12.50
N GLU A 49 -10.91 -0.46 -13.38
CA GLU A 49 -10.80 -0.63 -14.81
C GLU A 49 -9.87 0.42 -15.41
N LYS A 50 -8.99 0.00 -16.32
CA LYS A 50 -8.18 0.86 -17.18
C LYS A 50 -8.20 0.32 -18.59
N SER A 51 -8.13 1.24 -19.57
CA SER A 51 -8.15 0.89 -21.00
C SER A 51 -7.15 1.73 -21.78
N ALA A 52 -6.44 1.09 -22.69
CA ALA A 52 -5.54 1.74 -23.64
C ALA A 52 -5.41 0.87 -24.89
N SER A 53 -5.28 1.49 -26.05
CA SER A 53 -4.87 0.85 -27.32
C SER A 53 -5.66 -0.41 -27.70
N GLY A 54 -6.97 -0.46 -27.40
CA GLY A 54 -7.82 -1.61 -27.67
C GLY A 54 -7.68 -2.75 -26.65
N ILE A 55 -7.03 -2.50 -25.53
CA ILE A 55 -6.93 -3.43 -24.39
C ILE A 55 -7.68 -2.83 -23.20
N ARG A 56 -8.51 -3.63 -22.54
CA ARG A 56 -9.20 -3.25 -21.31
C ARG A 56 -8.81 -4.21 -20.20
N VAL A 57 -8.33 -3.67 -19.09
CA VAL A 57 -7.91 -4.44 -17.92
C VAL A 57 -8.80 -4.08 -16.75
N ARG A 58 -9.35 -5.10 -16.09
CA ARG A 58 -10.01 -4.97 -14.79
C ARG A 58 -9.24 -5.78 -13.77
N ALA A 59 -9.03 -5.22 -12.59
CA ALA A 59 -8.26 -5.83 -11.53
C ALA A 59 -8.91 -5.64 -10.16
N SER A 60 -8.76 -6.62 -9.28
CA SER A 60 -9.22 -6.54 -7.89
C SER A 60 -8.36 -7.43 -6.99
N ALA A 61 -7.79 -6.89 -5.92
CA ALA A 61 -7.09 -7.66 -4.91
C ALA A 61 -8.09 -8.21 -3.89
N LEU A 62 -7.96 -9.47 -3.50
CA LEU A 62 -8.85 -10.10 -2.53
C LEU A 62 -8.32 -9.89 -1.12
N GLY A 63 -9.21 -9.55 -0.19
CA GLY A 63 -8.93 -9.60 1.24
C GLY A 63 -8.96 -11.03 1.78
N THR A 64 -8.49 -11.20 3.03
CA THR A 64 -8.39 -12.53 3.67
C THR A 64 -9.73 -13.29 3.67
N HIS A 65 -10.83 -12.63 4.04
CA HIS A 65 -12.15 -13.27 4.10
C HIS A 65 -12.73 -13.60 2.72
N GLU A 66 -12.55 -12.72 1.74
CA GLU A 66 -12.98 -13.00 0.36
C GLU A 66 -12.18 -14.15 -0.23
N SER A 67 -10.87 -14.14 -0.05
CA SER A 67 -9.95 -15.20 -0.48
C SER A 67 -10.37 -16.54 0.14
N GLN A 68 -10.62 -16.58 1.45
CA GLN A 68 -11.03 -17.80 2.15
C GLN A 68 -12.37 -18.34 1.64
N ARG A 69 -13.35 -17.48 1.37
CA ARG A 69 -14.64 -17.91 0.80
C ARG A 69 -14.47 -18.45 -0.63
N SER A 70 -13.86 -17.66 -1.49
CA SER A 70 -13.69 -17.98 -2.91
C SER A 70 -12.86 -19.23 -3.16
N PHE A 71 -11.80 -19.45 -2.36
CA PHE A 71 -10.87 -20.58 -2.53
C PHE A 71 -11.09 -21.72 -1.54
N GLY A 72 -11.92 -21.54 -0.50
CA GLY A 72 -12.12 -22.53 0.55
C GLY A 72 -10.90 -22.73 1.47
N GLU A 73 -9.88 -21.90 1.34
CA GLU A 73 -8.62 -21.99 2.07
C GLU A 73 -8.13 -20.61 2.52
N ASN A 74 -7.46 -20.52 3.66
CA ASN A 74 -6.89 -19.26 4.16
C ASN A 74 -5.50 -19.01 3.56
N LEU A 75 -5.45 -18.41 2.37
CA LEU A 75 -4.21 -18.14 1.65
C LEU A 75 -3.32 -17.14 2.40
N ALA A 76 -3.92 -16.17 3.09
CA ALA A 76 -3.21 -15.14 3.85
C ALA A 76 -2.35 -15.73 4.98
N LYS A 77 -2.71 -16.92 5.52
CA LYS A 77 -1.89 -17.65 6.49
C LYS A 77 -0.47 -17.96 5.99
N PHE A 78 -0.31 -18.08 4.69
CA PHE A 78 0.97 -18.37 4.02
C PHE A 78 1.54 -17.16 3.28
N GLY A 79 1.04 -15.95 3.57
CA GLY A 79 1.49 -14.73 2.91
C GLY A 79 1.09 -14.64 1.44
N ILE A 80 0.02 -15.33 1.03
CA ILE A 80 -0.43 -15.38 -0.37
C ILE A 80 -1.70 -14.56 -0.54
N GLN A 81 -1.71 -13.69 -1.57
CA GLN A 81 -2.85 -12.85 -1.94
C GLN A 81 -3.28 -13.09 -3.38
N PRO A 82 -4.51 -13.55 -3.62
CA PRO A 82 -5.04 -13.62 -4.98
C PRO A 82 -5.39 -12.23 -5.48
N VAL A 83 -4.96 -11.94 -6.71
CA VAL A 83 -5.41 -10.78 -7.48
C VAL A 83 -6.18 -11.29 -8.68
N TRP A 84 -7.46 -10.92 -8.76
CA TRP A 84 -8.29 -11.22 -9.90
C TRP A 84 -8.01 -10.25 -11.04
N LEU A 85 -7.85 -10.79 -12.25
CA LEU A 85 -7.69 -10.03 -13.48
C LEU A 85 -8.74 -10.44 -14.52
N SER A 86 -9.18 -9.46 -15.30
CA SER A 86 -9.92 -9.67 -16.55
C SER A 86 -9.29 -8.79 -17.60
N ILE A 87 -8.73 -9.39 -18.63
CA ILE A 87 -8.12 -8.67 -19.76
C ILE A 87 -8.96 -8.95 -21.00
N GLU A 88 -9.50 -7.89 -21.57
CA GLU A 88 -10.21 -7.91 -22.86
C GLU A 88 -9.29 -7.38 -23.94
N ASN A 89 -8.93 -8.26 -24.86
CA ASN A 89 -8.13 -7.94 -26.03
C ASN A 89 -9.07 -7.67 -27.21
N GLN A 90 -9.25 -6.43 -27.58
CA GLN A 90 -10.08 -5.99 -28.72
C GLN A 90 -9.26 -5.81 -30.00
N THR A 91 -7.97 -6.17 -29.99
CA THR A 91 -7.08 -6.05 -31.14
C THR A 91 -7.14 -7.28 -32.04
N ASP A 92 -6.63 -7.16 -33.25
CA ASP A 92 -6.58 -8.24 -34.22
C ASP A 92 -5.41 -9.22 -33.99
N GLU A 93 -4.56 -8.97 -33.01
CA GLU A 93 -3.40 -9.82 -32.69
C GLU A 93 -3.55 -10.57 -31.38
N GLN A 94 -2.92 -11.73 -31.29
CA GLN A 94 -2.75 -12.43 -30.02
C GLN A 94 -1.73 -11.67 -29.18
N LEU A 95 -2.09 -11.41 -27.92
CA LEU A 95 -1.22 -10.74 -26.95
C LEU A 95 -0.76 -11.71 -25.86
N VAL A 96 0.26 -11.29 -25.10
CA VAL A 96 0.80 -12.05 -23.98
C VAL A 96 0.80 -11.16 -22.73
N TYR A 97 0.21 -11.66 -21.67
CA TYR A 97 0.31 -11.08 -20.33
C TYR A 97 1.51 -11.68 -19.60
N LEU A 98 2.29 -10.85 -18.92
CA LEU A 98 3.48 -11.24 -18.15
C LEU A 98 3.24 -11.16 -16.65
N PRO A 99 2.87 -12.25 -15.96
CA PRO A 99 2.55 -12.23 -14.52
C PRO A 99 3.68 -11.73 -13.63
N ILE A 100 4.93 -11.97 -14.01
CA ILE A 100 6.15 -11.53 -13.29
C ILE A 100 6.20 -10.01 -13.08
N THR A 101 5.53 -9.24 -13.94
CA THR A 101 5.51 -7.78 -13.81
C THR A 101 4.58 -7.31 -12.72
N MET A 102 3.53 -8.08 -12.41
CA MET A 102 2.60 -7.77 -11.33
C MET A 102 3.18 -8.10 -9.96
N ASP A 103 3.89 -9.20 -9.86
CA ASP A 103 4.55 -9.62 -8.63
C ASP A 103 5.77 -10.51 -8.98
N PRO A 104 7.01 -10.05 -8.76
CA PRO A 104 8.21 -10.86 -9.07
C PRO A 104 8.29 -12.18 -8.29
N GLU A 105 7.60 -12.27 -7.16
CA GLU A 105 7.58 -13.44 -6.28
C GLU A 105 6.22 -14.17 -6.32
N TYR A 106 5.47 -14.04 -7.43
CA TYR A 106 4.17 -14.72 -7.56
C TYR A 106 4.31 -16.24 -7.49
N TYR A 107 3.28 -16.87 -6.92
CA TYR A 107 3.21 -18.32 -6.73
C TYR A 107 2.52 -18.99 -7.91
N SER A 108 3.01 -20.16 -8.31
CA SER A 108 2.26 -21.04 -9.21
C SER A 108 1.03 -21.63 -8.49
N PRO A 109 -0.02 -22.03 -9.24
CA PRO A 109 -1.19 -22.67 -8.64
C PRO A 109 -0.86 -23.91 -7.78
N TYR A 110 0.15 -24.67 -8.19
CA TYR A 110 0.60 -25.86 -7.45
C TYR A 110 1.33 -25.50 -6.15
N GLU A 111 2.13 -24.43 -6.11
CA GLU A 111 2.75 -23.97 -4.87
C GLU A 111 1.69 -23.53 -3.87
N VAL A 112 0.65 -22.83 -4.34
CA VAL A 112 -0.47 -22.41 -3.50
C VAL A 112 -1.25 -23.60 -2.98
N SER A 113 -1.72 -24.49 -3.86
CA SER A 113 -2.52 -25.64 -3.46
C SER A 113 -1.77 -26.58 -2.53
N TYR A 114 -0.46 -26.79 -2.76
CA TYR A 114 0.40 -27.66 -1.96
C TYR A 114 0.51 -27.22 -0.49
N ARG A 115 0.41 -25.91 -0.19
CA ARG A 115 0.39 -25.40 1.20
C ARG A 115 -0.77 -25.96 2.02
N PHE A 116 -1.81 -26.48 1.35
CA PHE A 116 -3.04 -27.00 1.95
C PHE A 116 -3.21 -28.52 1.77
N HIS A 117 -2.18 -29.19 1.26
CA HIS A 117 -2.23 -30.64 1.12
C HIS A 117 -2.27 -31.33 2.48
N GLY A 118 -3.25 -32.20 2.65
CA GLY A 118 -3.34 -33.09 3.82
C GLY A 118 -2.61 -34.40 3.58
N ALA A 119 -1.93 -34.90 4.61
CA ALA A 119 -1.38 -36.23 4.58
C ALA A 119 -2.53 -37.25 4.40
N PHE A 120 -2.35 -38.26 3.56
CA PHE A 120 -3.34 -39.33 3.28
C PHE A 120 -4.64 -38.86 2.60
N SER A 121 -4.66 -37.65 2.00
CA SER A 121 -5.85 -37.04 1.38
C SER A 121 -5.69 -36.85 -0.12
N SER A 122 -5.18 -37.86 -0.84
CA SER A 122 -4.80 -37.74 -2.27
C SER A 122 -5.92 -37.23 -3.19
N ALA A 123 -7.17 -37.64 -2.97
CA ALA A 123 -8.30 -37.18 -3.77
C ALA A 123 -8.63 -35.70 -3.51
N ALA A 124 -8.62 -35.27 -2.24
CA ALA A 124 -8.87 -33.86 -1.87
C ALA A 124 -7.72 -32.96 -2.33
N ASN A 125 -6.48 -33.42 -2.23
CA ASN A 125 -5.32 -32.69 -2.71
C ASN A 125 -5.39 -32.49 -4.23
N ARG A 126 -5.69 -33.54 -4.99
CA ARG A 126 -5.92 -33.44 -6.45
C ARG A 126 -7.04 -32.47 -6.81
N ALA A 127 -8.15 -32.49 -6.05
CA ALA A 127 -9.25 -31.56 -6.28
C ALA A 127 -8.79 -30.09 -6.07
N ARG A 128 -7.97 -29.81 -5.05
CA ARG A 128 -7.35 -28.50 -4.84
C ARG A 128 -6.46 -28.10 -6.00
N ASP A 129 -5.55 -28.98 -6.41
CA ASP A 129 -4.62 -28.72 -7.51
C ASP A 129 -5.35 -28.32 -8.78
N ILE A 130 -6.38 -29.08 -9.16
CA ILE A 130 -7.20 -28.79 -10.33
C ILE A 130 -7.92 -27.45 -10.17
N PHE A 131 -8.52 -27.20 -9.01
CA PHE A 131 -9.27 -25.97 -8.75
C PHE A 131 -8.38 -24.72 -8.86
N PHE A 132 -7.21 -24.73 -8.22
CA PHE A 132 -6.27 -23.59 -8.30
C PHE A 132 -5.73 -23.41 -9.72
N LEU A 133 -5.40 -24.49 -10.42
CA LEU A 133 -4.91 -24.45 -11.80
C LEU A 133 -5.96 -23.86 -12.75
N GLN A 134 -7.22 -24.28 -12.64
CA GLN A 134 -8.32 -23.80 -13.50
C GLN A 134 -8.63 -22.30 -13.27
N ARG A 135 -8.27 -21.77 -12.13
CA ARG A 135 -8.49 -20.35 -11.79
C ARG A 135 -7.29 -19.45 -12.10
N GLN A 136 -6.18 -20.00 -12.53
CA GLN A 136 -5.02 -19.19 -12.91
C GLN A 136 -5.33 -18.30 -14.09
N MET A 137 -4.81 -17.06 -14.07
CA MET A 137 -4.83 -16.17 -15.22
C MET A 137 -3.94 -16.71 -16.33
N PRO A 138 -4.50 -17.03 -17.52
CA PRO A 138 -3.69 -17.44 -18.65
C PRO A 138 -2.79 -16.31 -19.14
N SER A 139 -1.57 -16.65 -19.57
CA SER A 139 -0.65 -15.66 -20.15
C SER A 139 -0.99 -15.31 -21.60
N VAL A 140 -1.62 -16.22 -22.34
CA VAL A 140 -2.01 -15.98 -23.74
C VAL A 140 -3.38 -15.35 -23.80
N LEU A 141 -3.48 -14.23 -24.52
CA LEU A 141 -4.68 -13.42 -24.69
C LEU A 141 -5.07 -13.43 -26.18
N PRO A 142 -5.95 -14.32 -26.63
CA PRO A 142 -6.33 -14.39 -28.04
C PRO A 142 -6.95 -13.07 -28.54
N ALA A 143 -6.86 -12.81 -29.82
CA ALA A 143 -7.51 -11.67 -30.47
C ALA A 143 -9.03 -11.70 -30.20
N HIS A 144 -9.65 -10.54 -30.04
CA HIS A 144 -11.09 -10.35 -29.83
C HIS A 144 -11.69 -11.20 -28.70
N SER A 145 -10.91 -11.40 -27.63
CA SER A 145 -11.34 -12.27 -26.52
C SER A 145 -11.24 -11.58 -25.16
N ARG A 146 -11.95 -12.14 -24.19
CA ARG A 146 -11.80 -11.78 -22.76
C ARG A 146 -11.24 -12.99 -22.02
N THR A 147 -10.13 -12.78 -21.35
CA THR A 147 -9.44 -13.77 -20.52
C THR A 147 -9.53 -13.34 -19.05
N THR A 148 -9.90 -14.25 -18.15
CA THR A 148 -10.04 -13.97 -16.72
C THR A 148 -9.35 -15.02 -15.89
N GLY A 149 -8.86 -14.63 -14.73
CA GLY A 149 -8.24 -15.55 -13.79
C GLY A 149 -7.57 -14.83 -12.63
N PHE A 150 -6.79 -15.57 -11.86
CA PHE A 150 -6.06 -15.07 -10.72
C PHE A 150 -4.56 -15.16 -10.89
N VAL A 151 -3.86 -14.18 -10.36
CA VAL A 151 -2.43 -14.24 -10.05
C VAL A 151 -2.31 -14.33 -8.53
N TYR A 152 -1.49 -15.25 -8.06
CA TYR A 152 -1.27 -15.48 -6.62
C TYR A 152 0.03 -14.77 -6.22
N GLY A 153 -0.09 -13.55 -5.74
CA GLY A 153 1.05 -12.72 -5.33
C GLY A 153 1.35 -12.80 -3.84
N VAL A 154 2.37 -12.08 -3.43
CA VAL A 154 2.70 -11.87 -2.01
C VAL A 154 1.64 -10.99 -1.35
N LEU A 155 1.35 -11.27 -0.08
CA LEU A 155 0.32 -10.55 0.68
C LEU A 155 0.75 -9.13 1.00
N ASP A 156 -0.03 -8.16 0.53
CA ASP A 156 0.05 -6.76 0.93
C ASP A 156 -1.14 -6.37 1.79
N ALA A 157 -0.91 -5.53 2.77
CA ALA A 157 -1.96 -4.98 3.60
C ALA A 157 -2.38 -3.58 3.13
N GLY A 158 -3.69 -3.34 3.03
CA GLY A 158 -4.27 -2.05 2.69
C GLY A 158 -4.42 -1.77 1.22
N VAL A 159 -3.34 -1.73 0.47
CA VAL A 159 -3.34 -1.53 -0.99
C VAL A 159 -2.34 -2.45 -1.65
N LYS A 160 -2.78 -3.20 -2.64
CA LYS A 160 -1.93 -4.03 -3.51
C LYS A 160 -1.58 -3.24 -4.77
N TYR A 161 -0.30 -3.03 -5.02
CA TYR A 161 0.16 -2.56 -6.31
C TYR A 161 0.07 -3.69 -7.34
N ALA A 162 -0.54 -3.41 -8.48
CA ALA A 162 -0.61 -4.34 -9.60
C ALA A 162 -0.16 -3.65 -10.89
N HIS A 163 1.00 -4.05 -11.39
CA HIS A 163 1.55 -3.62 -12.67
C HIS A 163 1.26 -4.71 -13.72
N VAL A 164 0.29 -4.46 -14.59
CA VAL A 164 -0.14 -5.39 -15.64
C VAL A 164 0.50 -4.99 -16.96
N LEU A 165 1.45 -5.78 -17.42
CA LEU A 165 2.13 -5.58 -18.68
C LEU A 165 1.60 -6.59 -19.72
N VAL A 166 1.14 -6.05 -20.85
CA VAL A 166 0.63 -6.82 -21.99
C VAL A 166 1.48 -6.50 -23.21
N ALA A 167 2.02 -7.53 -23.83
CA ALA A 167 2.92 -7.44 -24.99
C ALA A 167 2.28 -8.07 -26.24
N GLY A 168 2.46 -7.42 -27.37
CA GLY A 168 2.18 -7.91 -28.72
C GLY A 168 3.42 -7.86 -29.61
N HIS A 169 3.26 -8.00 -30.92
CA HIS A 169 4.38 -8.02 -31.84
C HIS A 169 5.17 -6.69 -31.86
N GLU A 170 4.46 -5.55 -31.92
CA GLU A 170 5.06 -4.20 -31.88
C GLU A 170 4.41 -3.30 -30.85
N ARG A 171 3.85 -3.91 -29.80
CA ARG A 171 3.05 -3.25 -28.78
C ARG A 171 3.49 -3.68 -27.40
N LEU A 172 3.60 -2.70 -26.53
CA LEU A 172 3.82 -2.90 -25.10
C LEU A 172 2.92 -1.93 -24.35
N GLU A 173 1.93 -2.44 -23.66
CA GLU A 173 0.99 -1.64 -22.87
C GLU A 173 1.09 -1.99 -21.40
N THR A 174 1.05 -0.97 -20.56
CA THR A 174 1.12 -1.11 -19.12
C THR A 174 -0.10 -0.50 -18.44
N PHE A 175 -0.59 -1.18 -17.42
CA PHE A 175 -1.73 -0.74 -16.62
C PHE A 175 -1.35 -0.87 -15.15
N ASP A 176 -1.29 0.25 -14.45
CA ASP A 176 -0.84 0.33 -13.07
C ASP A 176 -2.02 0.62 -12.15
N PHE A 177 -2.21 -0.21 -11.14
CA PHE A 177 -3.31 -0.12 -10.19
C PHE A 177 -2.80 -0.04 -8.76
N ALA A 178 -3.50 0.71 -7.92
CA ALA A 178 -3.38 0.68 -6.47
C ALA A 178 -4.65 0.08 -5.89
N LEU A 179 -4.74 -1.25 -5.86
CA LEU A 179 -5.97 -1.99 -5.55
C LEU A 179 -6.23 -2.01 -4.04
N PRO A 180 -7.33 -1.45 -3.54
CA PRO A 180 -7.70 -1.55 -2.14
C PRO A 180 -7.91 -3.01 -1.71
N VAL A 181 -7.30 -3.41 -0.59
CA VAL A 181 -7.46 -4.74 0.00
C VAL A 181 -8.51 -4.68 1.10
N PRO A 182 -9.66 -5.39 0.98
CA PRO A 182 -10.69 -5.40 2.00
C PRO A 182 -10.26 -6.09 3.29
N GLY A 183 -10.80 -5.61 4.41
CA GLY A 183 -10.70 -6.28 5.72
C GLY A 183 -9.89 -5.56 6.77
N ALA A 184 -9.08 -4.58 6.41
CA ALA A 184 -8.41 -3.71 7.37
C ALA A 184 -8.77 -2.25 7.13
N SER A 185 -8.78 -1.45 8.20
CA SER A 185 -9.08 -0.02 8.12
C SER A 185 -7.77 0.76 7.99
N PHE A 186 -7.54 1.34 6.83
CA PHE A 186 -6.36 2.16 6.54
C PHE A 186 -6.71 3.62 6.40
N VAL A 187 -5.73 4.51 6.68
CA VAL A 187 -5.86 5.94 6.45
C VAL A 187 -5.56 6.21 4.98
N GLY A 188 -6.58 6.65 4.22
CA GLY A 188 -6.42 7.02 2.82
C GLY A 188 -7.23 6.22 1.80
N THR A 189 -7.96 5.20 2.23
CA THR A 189 -8.84 4.46 1.32
C THR A 189 -10.11 5.27 1.02
N GLY A 190 -10.39 5.50 -0.27
CA GLY A 190 -11.65 6.11 -0.73
C GLY A 190 -11.82 7.62 -0.49
N VAL A 191 -10.74 8.37 -0.29
CA VAL A 191 -10.80 9.83 -0.10
C VAL A 191 -11.20 10.53 -1.40
N ARG A 192 -12.25 11.32 -1.35
CA ARG A 192 -12.77 12.12 -2.47
C ARG A 192 -13.10 13.55 -2.02
N ALA A 193 -12.90 14.53 -2.91
CA ALA A 193 -13.15 15.94 -2.60
C ALA A 193 -14.57 16.17 -2.09
N GLN A 194 -15.57 15.54 -2.70
CA GLN A 194 -16.98 15.67 -2.30
C GLN A 194 -17.28 15.12 -0.90
N SER A 195 -16.50 14.13 -0.44
CA SER A 195 -16.65 13.59 0.92
C SER A 195 -15.92 14.41 1.96
N VAL A 196 -14.83 15.08 1.58
CA VAL A 196 -14.02 15.94 2.47
C VAL A 196 -14.61 17.34 2.58
N TYR A 197 -15.17 17.88 1.51
CA TYR A 197 -15.73 19.23 1.39
C TYR A 197 -17.19 19.18 0.88
N PRO A 198 -18.13 18.65 1.66
CA PRO A 198 -19.53 18.53 1.23
C PRO A 198 -20.17 19.91 1.06
N GLY A 199 -20.62 20.23 -0.16
CA GLY A 199 -21.28 21.47 -0.47
C GLY A 199 -20.38 22.69 -0.64
N GLU A 200 -19.06 22.51 -0.59
CA GLU A 200 -18.11 23.59 -0.87
C GLU A 200 -17.83 23.69 -2.38
N ASP A 201 -17.57 24.93 -2.83
CA ASP A 201 -17.15 25.20 -4.21
C ASP A 201 -15.65 24.91 -4.37
N ILE A 202 -15.32 23.84 -5.07
CA ILE A 202 -13.95 23.45 -5.36
C ILE A 202 -13.41 24.33 -6.49
N LYS A 203 -12.42 25.16 -6.19
CA LYS A 203 -11.86 26.12 -7.16
C LYS A 203 -10.70 25.52 -7.94
N ASP A 204 -10.76 25.64 -9.28
CA ASP A 204 -9.65 25.28 -10.15
C ASP A 204 -8.68 26.48 -10.26
N LEU A 205 -7.38 26.21 -10.00
CA LEU A 205 -6.35 27.23 -9.97
C LEU A 205 -5.50 27.15 -11.23
N ASP A 206 -5.09 28.28 -11.78
CA ASP A 206 -3.98 28.35 -12.71
C ASP A 206 -2.62 28.19 -11.99
N LEU A 207 -1.52 28.13 -12.74
CA LEU A 207 -0.21 27.87 -12.18
C LEU A 207 0.30 28.99 -11.25
N ASP A 208 -0.02 30.23 -11.56
CA ASP A 208 0.40 31.39 -10.76
C ASP A 208 -0.43 31.51 -9.48
N MET A 209 -1.73 31.27 -9.56
CA MET A 209 -2.62 31.21 -8.41
C MET A 209 -2.25 30.02 -7.51
N LEU A 210 -1.94 28.85 -8.10
CA LEU A 210 -1.47 27.68 -7.36
C LEU A 210 -0.23 28.04 -6.54
N ARG A 211 0.81 28.60 -7.16
CA ARG A 211 2.04 29.00 -6.46
C ARG A 211 1.77 29.96 -5.30
N LYS A 212 0.96 31.01 -5.52
CA LYS A 212 0.58 32.00 -4.50
C LYS A 212 -0.22 31.36 -3.35
N THR A 213 -1.19 30.49 -3.68
CA THR A 213 -1.99 29.78 -2.69
C THR A 213 -1.14 28.88 -1.82
N LEU A 214 -0.24 28.10 -2.44
CA LEU A 214 0.67 27.20 -1.72
C LEU A 214 1.66 27.94 -0.82
N ALA A 215 2.16 29.12 -1.23
CA ALA A 215 3.00 29.98 -0.41
C ALA A 215 2.27 30.54 0.81
N SER A 216 0.95 30.73 0.73
CA SER A 216 0.14 31.30 1.80
C SER A 216 -0.34 30.30 2.86
N TYR A 217 -0.22 28.99 2.63
CA TYR A 217 -0.62 27.98 3.62
C TYR A 217 0.23 28.08 4.90
N ALA A 218 -0.36 27.68 6.03
CA ALA A 218 0.36 27.54 7.30
C ALA A 218 1.64 26.73 7.14
N CYS A 219 2.68 27.04 7.93
CA CYS A 219 3.97 26.34 7.85
C CYS A 219 3.85 24.86 8.16
N CYS A 220 2.95 24.54 9.09
CA CYS A 220 3.09 23.34 9.88
C CYS A 220 1.74 22.68 10.13
N THR A 221 1.77 21.40 10.45
CA THR A 221 0.64 20.68 11.05
C THR A 221 0.37 21.21 12.45
N LYS A 222 -0.76 20.80 13.03
CA LYS A 222 -1.17 21.19 14.38
C LYS A 222 -1.44 19.99 15.27
N ASP A 223 -1.48 20.21 16.58
CA ASP A 223 -2.08 19.29 17.54
C ASP A 223 -3.61 19.27 17.40
N SER A 224 -4.27 18.33 18.10
CA SER A 224 -5.75 18.19 18.06
C SER A 224 -6.51 19.42 18.59
N ALA A 225 -5.86 20.29 19.34
CA ALA A 225 -6.43 21.54 19.87
C ALA A 225 -6.14 22.75 18.93
N GLY A 226 -5.38 22.58 17.87
CA GLY A 226 -4.97 23.63 16.93
C GLY A 226 -4.01 24.66 17.50
N LYS A 227 -3.41 24.38 18.69
CA LYS A 227 -2.65 25.37 19.46
C LYS A 227 -1.15 25.34 19.20
N HIS A 228 -0.59 24.15 18.96
CA HIS A 228 0.86 23.99 18.83
C HIS A 228 1.20 23.53 17.43
N ASP A 229 2.31 24.09 16.90
CA ASP A 229 2.85 23.70 15.61
C ASP A 229 3.54 22.33 15.70
N GLY A 230 3.26 21.47 14.72
CA GLY A 230 3.88 20.17 14.55
C GLY A 230 4.91 20.16 13.43
N ASP A 231 4.94 19.04 12.71
CA ASP A 231 5.85 18.83 11.59
C ASP A 231 5.60 19.83 10.45
N PRO A 232 6.63 20.24 9.70
CA PRO A 232 6.50 21.18 8.60
C PRO A 232 5.70 20.60 7.45
N LEU A 233 4.81 21.39 6.85
CA LEU A 233 4.09 21.06 5.62
C LEU A 233 5.01 21.29 4.42
N ASN A 234 5.93 20.38 4.19
CA ASN A 234 7.01 20.48 3.21
C ASN A 234 6.74 19.77 1.88
N LEU A 235 5.51 19.29 1.67
CA LEU A 235 5.10 18.51 0.50
C LEU A 235 3.76 19.02 -0.07
N VAL A 236 3.67 19.06 -1.38
CA VAL A 236 2.41 19.22 -2.14
C VAL A 236 2.39 18.18 -3.26
N VAL A 237 1.25 17.52 -3.44
CA VAL A 237 1.02 16.58 -4.51
C VAL A 237 -0.18 17.04 -5.33
N VAL A 238 0.02 17.32 -6.60
CA VAL A 238 -1.06 17.48 -7.58
C VAL A 238 -1.28 16.11 -8.19
N GLN A 239 -2.43 15.50 -7.88
CA GLN A 239 -2.71 14.13 -8.31
C GLN A 239 -2.82 14.02 -9.82
N SER A 240 -2.63 12.82 -10.35
CA SER A 240 -2.98 12.49 -11.74
C SER A 240 -4.51 12.40 -11.89
N GLN A 241 -4.99 12.19 -13.09
CA GLN A 241 -6.41 11.85 -13.33
C GLN A 241 -6.76 10.42 -12.83
N GLY A 242 -5.74 9.62 -12.49
CA GLY A 242 -5.87 8.28 -11.88
C GLY A 242 -5.78 8.28 -10.36
N ASP A 243 -5.49 7.12 -9.79
CA ASP A 243 -5.30 6.97 -8.34
C ASP A 243 -3.99 7.65 -7.90
N PRO A 244 -4.06 8.60 -6.94
CA PRO A 244 -2.88 9.31 -6.43
C PRO A 244 -1.89 8.40 -5.68
N LEU A 245 -2.29 7.21 -5.27
CA LEU A 245 -1.46 6.28 -4.52
C LEU A 245 -0.50 5.46 -5.40
N VAL A 246 -0.81 5.28 -6.69
CA VAL A 246 0.01 4.47 -7.62
C VAL A 246 1.50 4.80 -7.56
N PRO A 247 1.95 6.06 -7.63
CA PRO A 247 3.37 6.39 -7.59
C PRO A 247 4.07 5.98 -6.29
N PHE A 248 3.34 6.04 -5.17
CA PHE A 248 3.86 5.66 -3.86
C PHE A 248 3.94 4.15 -3.70
N VAL A 249 2.84 3.44 -3.96
CA VAL A 249 2.80 1.98 -3.79
C VAL A 249 3.74 1.27 -4.77
N ALA A 250 3.91 1.79 -5.97
CA ALA A 250 4.92 1.32 -6.94
C ALA A 250 6.37 1.42 -6.41
N ARG A 251 6.60 2.26 -5.41
CA ARG A 251 7.89 2.43 -4.73
C ARG A 251 7.97 1.77 -3.36
N GLY A 252 7.01 0.91 -3.03
CA GLY A 252 6.98 0.18 -1.76
C GLY A 252 6.55 1.04 -0.56
N TRP A 253 5.77 2.09 -0.79
CA TRP A 253 5.06 2.77 0.28
C TRP A 253 3.78 2.01 0.61
N HIS A 254 3.48 1.90 1.90
CA HIS A 254 2.29 1.24 2.40
C HIS A 254 1.39 2.24 3.12
N LEU A 255 0.08 2.03 3.06
CA LEU A 255 -0.85 2.81 3.89
C LEU A 255 -0.67 2.46 5.37
N ALA A 256 -0.70 3.47 6.23
CA ALA A 256 -0.73 3.26 7.67
C ALA A 256 -2.12 2.82 8.12
N GLN A 257 -2.19 1.85 9.04
CA GLN A 257 -3.45 1.44 9.65
C GLN A 257 -4.04 2.55 10.53
N LYS A 258 -5.36 2.56 10.65
CA LYS A 258 -6.02 3.42 11.64
C LYS A 258 -5.66 2.94 13.06
N LEU A 259 -5.50 3.90 13.97
CA LEU A 259 -5.19 3.61 15.35
C LEU A 259 -6.40 2.95 16.03
N ASP A 260 -6.29 1.65 16.32
CA ASP A 260 -7.24 0.87 17.10
C ASP A 260 -6.49 -0.07 18.06
N VAL A 261 -7.23 -0.80 18.90
CA VAL A 261 -6.62 -1.68 19.91
C VAL A 261 -5.77 -2.78 19.27
N ALA A 262 -6.20 -3.34 18.15
CA ALA A 262 -5.48 -4.42 17.48
C ALA A 262 -4.16 -3.91 16.90
N SER A 263 -4.17 -2.76 16.21
CA SER A 263 -2.98 -2.14 15.64
C SER A 263 -1.98 -1.67 16.71
N VAL A 264 -2.46 -1.25 17.88
CA VAL A 264 -1.60 -0.93 19.03
C VAL A 264 -0.89 -2.18 19.57
N ILE A 265 -1.63 -3.30 19.74
CA ILE A 265 -1.04 -4.57 20.19
C ILE A 265 0.01 -5.07 19.21
N GLU A 266 -0.28 -5.00 17.91
CA GLU A 266 0.65 -5.42 16.84
C GLU A 266 1.91 -4.54 16.81
N THR A 267 1.76 -3.23 17.01
CA THR A 267 2.89 -2.29 17.12
C THR A 267 3.77 -2.63 18.34
N VAL A 268 3.17 -2.91 19.49
CA VAL A 268 3.91 -3.30 20.70
C VAL A 268 4.66 -4.62 20.47
N ARG A 269 4.02 -5.60 19.82
CA ARG A 269 4.66 -6.86 19.48
C ARG A 269 5.84 -6.66 18.54
N ALA A 270 5.68 -5.92 17.44
CA ALA A 270 6.75 -5.63 16.50
C ALA A 270 7.92 -4.88 17.18
N PHE A 271 7.64 -3.96 18.10
CA PHE A 271 8.66 -3.28 18.89
C PHE A 271 9.47 -4.25 19.77
N ILE A 272 8.79 -5.19 20.46
CA ILE A 272 9.45 -6.15 21.36
C ILE A 272 10.29 -7.15 20.58
N PHE A 273 9.79 -7.67 19.47
CA PHE A 273 10.43 -8.71 18.67
C PHE A 273 11.31 -8.16 17.53
N ARG A 274 11.35 -6.84 17.33
CA ARG A 274 12.03 -6.15 16.20
C ARG A 274 11.58 -6.64 14.84
N ASP A 275 10.34 -7.07 14.73
CA ASP A 275 9.73 -7.50 13.48
C ASP A 275 9.34 -6.29 12.61
N GLU A 276 9.28 -6.48 11.30
CA GLU A 276 8.73 -5.49 10.38
C GLU A 276 7.19 -5.40 10.56
N TYR A 277 6.69 -4.18 10.74
CA TYR A 277 5.26 -3.88 10.72
C TYR A 277 5.02 -2.72 9.74
N LEU A 278 4.94 -3.07 8.47
CA LEU A 278 4.92 -2.11 7.35
C LEU A 278 3.73 -1.14 7.38
N THR A 279 2.66 -1.48 8.05
CA THR A 279 1.42 -0.69 8.14
C THR A 279 1.15 -0.12 9.53
N SER A 280 2.15 -0.12 10.43
CA SER A 280 2.01 0.39 11.81
C SER A 280 1.33 1.79 11.85
N PRO A 281 0.39 2.04 12.77
CA PRO A 281 -0.25 3.33 12.91
C PRO A 281 0.73 4.46 13.17
N VAL A 282 0.39 5.65 12.70
CA VAL A 282 1.12 6.90 12.98
C VAL A 282 0.30 7.79 13.91
N SER A 283 0.98 8.61 14.74
CA SER A 283 0.31 9.58 15.60
C SER A 283 -0.43 10.61 14.73
N PRO A 284 -1.68 10.97 15.06
CA PRO A 284 -2.46 11.89 14.24
C PRO A 284 -1.86 13.30 14.27
N LEU A 285 -1.82 13.94 13.12
CA LEU A 285 -1.56 15.35 12.94
C LEU A 285 -2.77 16.02 12.29
N TYR A 286 -2.90 17.33 12.45
CA TYR A 286 -4.08 18.07 12.01
C TYR A 286 -3.72 19.20 11.07
N VAL A 287 -4.49 19.31 9.97
CA VAL A 287 -4.54 20.43 9.03
C VAL A 287 -5.98 20.64 8.65
N PHE A 288 -6.44 21.88 8.49
CA PHE A 288 -7.85 22.20 8.24
C PHE A 288 -8.80 21.61 9.31
N ASP A 289 -8.39 21.63 10.59
CA ASP A 289 -9.11 21.09 11.76
C ASP A 289 -9.49 19.60 11.66
N ARG A 290 -8.82 18.84 10.79
CA ARG A 290 -9.01 17.40 10.66
C ARG A 290 -7.69 16.63 10.60
N ARG A 291 -7.78 15.34 10.89
CA ARG A 291 -6.66 14.41 10.74
C ARG A 291 -6.27 14.25 9.29
N GLU A 292 -5.10 13.69 9.06
CA GLU A 292 -4.63 13.30 7.73
C GLU A 292 -5.67 12.47 6.97
N ASP A 293 -5.88 12.81 5.71
CA ASP A 293 -6.75 12.06 4.80
C ASP A 293 -6.04 10.81 4.27
N VAL A 294 -4.71 10.89 4.08
CA VAL A 294 -3.84 9.81 3.65
C VAL A 294 -2.61 9.75 4.53
N ALA A 295 -2.26 8.57 5.02
CA ALA A 295 -1.01 8.32 5.72
C ALA A 295 -0.26 7.17 5.05
N LEU A 296 0.96 7.44 4.62
CA LEU A 296 1.84 6.52 3.94
C LEU A 296 3.14 6.36 4.72
N GLN A 297 3.73 5.18 4.65
CA GLN A 297 5.03 4.91 5.26
C GLN A 297 5.82 3.91 4.44
N LYS A 298 7.14 4.02 4.54
CA LYS A 298 8.10 3.09 3.95
C LYS A 298 9.16 2.78 5.00
N ALA A 299 9.15 1.54 5.50
CA ALA A 299 10.13 1.06 6.47
C ALA A 299 11.42 0.59 5.77
N ARG A 300 12.54 0.57 6.51
CA ARG A 300 13.76 -0.13 6.10
C ARG A 300 13.71 -1.57 6.59
N SER A 301 14.18 -1.81 7.82
CA SER A 301 14.25 -3.14 8.42
C SER A 301 13.42 -3.25 9.70
N THR A 302 13.00 -2.13 10.28
CA THR A 302 12.22 -2.09 11.51
C THR A 302 11.22 -0.94 11.50
N ILE A 303 10.21 -0.99 12.36
CA ILE A 303 9.24 0.10 12.58
C ILE A 303 9.88 1.39 13.14
N ASN A 304 11.11 1.30 13.64
CA ASN A 304 11.81 2.42 14.25
C ASN A 304 12.60 3.26 13.23
N GLU A 305 12.71 2.79 11.99
CA GLU A 305 13.45 3.42 10.91
C GLU A 305 12.58 3.48 9.65
N ARG A 306 11.63 4.39 9.65
CA ARG A 306 10.69 4.55 8.54
C ARG A 306 10.54 6.01 8.16
N ILE A 307 10.25 6.23 6.89
CA ILE A 307 9.84 7.54 6.39
C ILE A 307 8.31 7.57 6.30
N HIS A 308 7.72 8.67 6.70
CA HIS A 308 6.27 8.90 6.69
C HIS A 308 5.92 10.03 5.74
N ALA A 309 4.81 9.90 5.04
CA ALA A 309 4.16 10.99 4.33
C ALA A 309 2.69 11.05 4.76
N ARG A 310 2.22 12.23 5.13
CA ARG A 310 0.82 12.50 5.45
C ARG A 310 0.30 13.55 4.51
N LEU A 311 -0.90 13.34 3.98
CA LEU A 311 -1.50 14.20 2.99
C LEU A 311 -2.92 14.61 3.43
N TRP A 312 -3.26 15.87 3.15
CA TRP A 312 -4.59 16.44 3.32
C TRP A 312 -5.05 16.99 1.98
N LEU A 313 -6.22 16.54 1.53
CA LEU A 313 -6.83 17.08 0.32
C LEU A 313 -7.24 18.53 0.57
N THR A 314 -6.95 19.42 -0.37
CA THR A 314 -7.34 20.84 -0.29
C THR A 314 -8.67 21.09 -1.02
N PRO A 315 -9.37 22.21 -0.77
CA PRO A 315 -10.55 22.60 -1.53
C PRO A 315 -10.18 23.22 -2.89
N TYR A 316 -9.06 22.83 -3.46
CA TYR A 316 -8.59 23.34 -4.73
C TYR A 316 -8.22 22.22 -5.69
N THR A 317 -8.33 22.54 -6.99
CA THR A 317 -7.84 21.70 -8.08
C THR A 317 -6.88 22.50 -8.96
N PHE A 318 -6.10 21.79 -9.76
CA PHE A 318 -5.28 22.32 -10.84
C PHE A 318 -5.53 21.48 -12.08
N GLU A 319 -6.01 22.07 -13.17
CA GLU A 319 -6.45 21.33 -14.37
C GLU A 319 -7.45 20.21 -14.00
N SER A 320 -8.40 20.52 -13.10
CA SER A 320 -9.40 19.59 -12.53
C SER A 320 -8.81 18.42 -11.73
N ARG A 321 -7.52 18.48 -11.36
CA ARG A 321 -6.81 17.48 -10.56
C ARG A 321 -6.70 17.93 -9.12
N GLY A 322 -7.02 17.07 -8.15
CA GLY A 322 -6.97 17.40 -6.72
C GLY A 322 -5.56 17.78 -6.26
N ILE A 323 -5.48 18.76 -5.37
CA ILE A 323 -4.25 19.24 -4.77
C ILE A 323 -4.22 18.79 -3.32
N TRP A 324 -3.14 18.13 -2.94
CA TRP A 324 -2.89 17.65 -1.59
C TRP A 324 -1.73 18.42 -0.96
N ILE A 325 -1.93 18.93 0.24
CA ILE A 325 -0.83 19.44 1.05
C ILE A 325 -0.40 18.37 2.04
N GLY A 326 0.88 18.32 2.36
CA GLY A 326 1.38 17.25 3.23
C GLY A 326 2.70 17.55 3.90
N GLN A 327 3.10 16.57 4.70
CA GLN A 327 4.39 16.54 5.34
C GLN A 327 5.10 15.23 5.02
N VAL A 328 6.42 15.26 4.94
CA VAL A 328 7.29 14.09 4.94
C VAL A 328 8.37 14.25 6.00
N SER A 329 8.57 13.22 6.80
CA SER A 329 9.60 13.14 7.84
C SER A 329 10.05 11.71 8.04
N ARG A 330 11.22 11.52 8.64
CA ARG A 330 11.84 10.22 8.88
C ARG A 330 12.03 9.96 10.37
N ASP A 331 11.59 8.79 10.83
CA ASP A 331 11.97 8.25 12.12
C ASP A 331 13.41 7.71 12.03
N ILE A 332 14.27 8.15 12.95
CA ILE A 332 15.66 7.71 13.05
C ILE A 332 15.95 6.89 14.31
N GLY A 333 14.91 6.57 15.08
CA GLY A 333 15.00 5.78 16.28
C GLY A 333 13.83 6.01 17.21
N VAL A 334 13.93 5.47 18.43
CA VAL A 334 12.95 5.63 19.51
C VAL A 334 13.63 6.26 20.71
N ARG A 335 12.95 7.17 21.39
CA ARG A 335 13.41 7.78 22.64
C ARG A 335 12.36 7.68 23.74
N LEU A 336 12.80 7.74 24.98
CA LEU A 336 11.93 7.91 26.12
C LEU A 336 11.45 9.35 26.23
N THR A 337 10.20 9.57 26.55
CA THR A 337 9.59 10.90 26.74
C THR A 337 8.45 10.80 27.76
N ASP A 338 8.20 11.88 28.45
CA ASP A 338 7.04 12.09 29.33
C ASP A 338 5.82 12.68 28.59
N GLN A 339 5.98 12.99 27.31
CA GLN A 339 4.94 13.63 26.48
C GLN A 339 3.95 12.62 25.88
N THR A 340 4.21 11.32 26.00
CA THR A 340 3.34 10.25 25.51
C THR A 340 2.94 9.30 26.65
N TRP A 341 1.71 8.78 26.61
CA TRP A 341 1.17 7.89 27.64
C TRP A 341 2.00 6.60 27.85
N ASN A 342 2.71 6.12 26.82
CA ASN A 342 3.55 4.92 26.87
C ASN A 342 5.03 5.24 27.12
N LEU A 343 5.35 6.47 27.48
CA LEU A 343 6.70 6.98 27.80
C LEU A 343 7.73 6.81 26.65
N THR A 344 7.27 6.54 25.42
CA THR A 344 8.13 6.39 24.24
C THR A 344 7.58 7.17 23.07
N THR A 345 8.47 7.73 22.24
CA THR A 345 8.13 8.32 20.96
C THR A 345 9.22 8.03 19.93
N HIS A 346 8.86 8.06 18.67
CA HIS A 346 9.86 8.04 17.60
C HIS A 346 10.60 9.36 17.57
N LYS A 347 11.90 9.29 17.36
CA LYS A 347 12.74 10.46 17.14
C LYS A 347 12.77 10.80 15.66
N ILE A 348 12.33 12.01 15.33
CA ILE A 348 12.36 12.52 13.95
C ILE A 348 13.78 12.98 13.58
N GLY A 349 14.19 12.69 12.35
CA GLY A 349 15.40 13.24 11.75
C GLY A 349 15.32 14.77 11.66
N PRO A 350 16.37 15.51 12.08
CA PRO A 350 16.29 16.95 12.12
C PRO A 350 16.36 17.62 10.72
N ASP A 351 16.88 16.95 9.71
CA ASP A 351 16.99 17.45 8.34
C ASP A 351 15.75 17.04 7.53
N VAL A 352 14.69 17.82 7.61
CA VAL A 352 13.45 17.54 6.89
C VAL A 352 13.54 17.82 5.39
N ASP A 353 14.55 18.58 4.95
CA ASP A 353 14.81 18.81 3.53
C ASP A 353 15.44 17.59 2.87
N PHE A 354 16.27 16.84 3.61
CA PHE A 354 16.77 15.54 3.17
C PHE A 354 15.62 14.53 2.96
N ASP A 355 14.65 14.51 3.85
CA ASP A 355 13.49 13.63 3.74
C ASP A 355 12.60 14.01 2.55
N ARG A 356 12.40 15.30 2.32
CA ARG A 356 11.72 15.87 1.15
C ARG A 356 12.44 15.50 -0.15
N ALA A 357 13.78 15.63 -0.17
CA ALA A 357 14.60 15.27 -1.33
C ALA A 357 14.57 13.77 -1.61
N TYR A 358 14.59 12.93 -0.57
CA TYR A 358 14.43 11.48 -0.71
C TYR A 358 13.09 11.13 -1.35
N LEU A 359 11.99 11.73 -0.89
CA LEU A 359 10.66 11.48 -1.46
C LEU A 359 10.59 11.88 -2.93
N LEU A 360 11.15 13.07 -3.29
CA LEU A 360 11.21 13.49 -4.69
C LEU A 360 11.94 12.45 -5.54
N GLN A 361 13.14 12.03 -5.14
CA GLN A 361 13.92 11.04 -5.86
C GLN A 361 13.16 9.71 -6.02
N ASP A 362 12.50 9.26 -4.95
CA ASP A 362 11.74 8.02 -4.97
C ASP A 362 10.53 8.11 -5.92
N LEU A 363 9.81 9.23 -5.92
CA LEU A 363 8.70 9.47 -6.86
C LEU A 363 9.18 9.64 -8.31
N LEU A 364 10.32 10.28 -8.55
CA LEU A 364 10.91 10.36 -9.89
C LEU A 364 11.22 8.95 -10.44
N MET A 365 11.74 8.06 -9.57
CA MET A 365 12.03 6.66 -9.93
C MET A 365 10.77 5.80 -10.09
N SER A 366 9.59 6.26 -9.67
CA SER A 366 8.34 5.59 -9.99
C SER A 366 7.96 5.69 -11.46
N GLY A 367 8.47 6.71 -12.15
CA GLY A 367 8.09 7.05 -13.52
C GLY A 367 6.76 7.82 -13.64
N PHE A 368 6.07 8.11 -12.54
CA PHE A 368 4.75 8.76 -12.56
C PHE A 368 4.80 10.26 -12.17
N VAL A 369 5.92 10.93 -12.42
CA VAL A 369 6.05 12.38 -12.25
C VAL A 369 6.14 13.04 -13.61
N GLU A 370 5.29 14.06 -13.86
CA GLU A 370 5.35 14.85 -15.10
C GLU A 370 6.17 16.14 -14.94
N ARG A 371 6.07 16.77 -13.76
CA ARG A 371 6.81 17.99 -13.41
C ARG A 371 6.90 18.15 -11.91
N TYR A 372 7.89 18.94 -11.45
CA TYR A 372 8.03 19.30 -10.05
C TYR A 372 8.62 20.71 -9.90
N GLY A 373 8.47 21.28 -8.72
CA GLY A 373 9.05 22.57 -8.35
C GLY A 373 9.09 22.74 -6.84
N PHE A 374 9.54 23.89 -6.41
CA PHE A 374 9.56 24.24 -5.00
C PHE A 374 8.90 25.59 -4.79
N VAL A 375 8.24 25.78 -3.65
CA VAL A 375 7.56 27.03 -3.29
C VAL A 375 7.80 27.36 -1.84
N GLU A 376 7.95 28.63 -1.52
CA GLU A 376 8.04 29.12 -0.14
C GLU A 376 6.79 28.79 0.67
N GLY A 377 6.85 28.94 2.00
CA GLY A 377 5.69 28.87 2.88
C GLY A 377 5.91 28.07 4.16
N VAL A 378 6.98 27.26 4.26
CA VAL A 378 7.36 26.61 5.53
C VAL A 378 8.09 27.59 6.45
N GLY A 379 8.87 28.49 5.89
CA GLY A 379 9.76 29.39 6.63
C GLY A 379 11.03 28.69 7.09
N ALA A 380 12.17 29.27 6.76
CA ALA A 380 13.48 28.69 7.03
C ALA A 380 13.80 28.56 8.53
N ALA A 381 14.56 27.52 8.87
CA ALA A 381 15.15 27.29 10.17
C ALA A 381 16.53 26.66 10.00
N THR A 382 17.54 27.16 10.74
CA THR A 382 18.91 26.67 10.61
C THR A 382 19.23 25.60 11.68
N ALA A 383 20.28 24.82 11.46
CA ALA A 383 20.76 23.87 12.45
C ALA A 383 21.22 24.53 13.78
N SER A 384 21.63 25.79 13.73
CA SER A 384 21.99 26.59 14.92
C SER A 384 20.79 27.23 15.63
N ALA A 385 19.63 27.33 14.93
CA ALA A 385 18.38 27.87 15.46
C ALA A 385 17.20 27.00 14.94
N PRO A 386 17.11 25.74 15.35
CA PRO A 386 16.09 24.83 14.87
C PRO A 386 14.71 25.19 15.45
N ARG A 387 13.66 24.81 14.73
CA ARG A 387 12.31 24.73 15.28
C ARG A 387 12.09 23.37 15.96
N THR A 388 11.00 23.24 16.69
CA THR A 388 10.61 21.98 17.32
C THR A 388 9.22 21.55 16.86
N ASN A 389 9.03 20.26 16.71
CA ASN A 389 7.72 19.69 16.44
C ASN A 389 6.93 19.40 17.74
N LEU A 390 5.74 18.77 17.64
CA LEU A 390 4.87 18.47 18.80
C LEU A 390 5.52 17.58 19.86
N THR A 391 6.47 16.74 19.47
CA THR A 391 7.18 15.86 20.40
C THR A 391 8.47 16.49 20.95
N GLY A 392 8.72 17.76 20.60
CA GLY A 392 9.91 18.49 21.02
C GLY A 392 11.18 18.10 20.25
N ASP A 393 11.06 17.39 19.13
CA ASP A 393 12.20 17.09 18.28
C ASP A 393 12.62 18.33 17.48
N PRO A 394 13.91 18.69 17.48
CA PRO A 394 14.39 19.81 16.69
C PRO A 394 14.43 19.45 15.20
N TYR A 395 14.08 20.42 14.34
CA TYR A 395 14.24 20.31 12.89
C TYR A 395 14.72 21.62 12.28
N TYR A 396 15.40 21.50 11.14
CA TYR A 396 15.80 22.63 10.30
C TYR A 396 15.39 22.39 8.85
N THR A 397 15.22 23.49 8.10
CA THR A 397 14.71 23.49 6.71
C THR A 397 15.11 24.77 5.99
N ASP A 398 15.23 24.70 4.67
CA ASP A 398 15.38 25.86 3.79
C ASP A 398 14.07 26.70 3.66
N GLY A 399 12.96 26.17 4.17
CA GLY A 399 11.66 26.85 4.19
C GLY A 399 10.78 26.57 2.97
N LEU A 400 11.20 25.69 2.07
CA LEU A 400 10.47 25.38 0.84
C LEU A 400 9.59 24.13 0.98
N ARG A 401 8.50 24.12 0.21
CA ARG A 401 7.66 22.95 -0.07
C ARG A 401 8.01 22.38 -1.42
N LEU A 402 8.18 21.08 -1.49
CA LEU A 402 8.20 20.35 -2.75
C LEU A 402 6.79 20.32 -3.34
N VAL A 403 6.65 20.61 -4.62
CA VAL A 403 5.41 20.45 -5.38
C VAL A 403 5.65 19.43 -6.48
N VAL A 404 4.92 18.32 -6.47
CA VAL A 404 5.03 17.23 -7.46
C VAL A 404 3.71 17.10 -8.19
N PHE A 405 3.75 17.11 -9.52
CA PHE A 405 2.62 16.84 -10.39
C PHE A 405 2.72 15.41 -10.89
N LEU A 406 1.72 14.60 -10.55
CA LEU A 406 1.71 13.19 -10.91
C LEU A 406 1.11 12.97 -12.29
N SER A 407 1.63 11.98 -12.99
CA SER A 407 1.14 11.50 -14.29
C SER A 407 0.38 10.19 -14.12
N ASN A 408 -0.59 9.92 -14.97
CA ASN A 408 -1.24 8.62 -15.11
C ASN A 408 -0.53 7.69 -16.11
N GLN A 409 0.52 8.18 -16.74
CA GLN A 409 1.38 7.44 -17.68
C GLN A 409 2.83 7.57 -17.23
N THR A 410 3.61 6.53 -17.46
CA THR A 410 5.04 6.55 -17.16
C THR A 410 5.79 7.56 -18.02
N LYS A 411 6.72 8.27 -17.39
CA LYS A 411 7.61 9.28 -17.99
C LYS A 411 9.06 8.87 -17.81
N ARG A 412 9.89 9.13 -18.79
CA ARG A 412 11.35 9.04 -18.63
C ARG A 412 11.84 10.22 -17.82
N LEU A 413 12.93 10.06 -17.08
CA LEU A 413 13.53 11.16 -16.29
C LEU A 413 13.83 12.41 -17.11
N THR A 414 14.19 12.24 -18.39
CA THR A 414 14.47 13.33 -19.33
C THR A 414 13.22 14.08 -19.83
N GLU A 415 12.03 13.54 -19.59
CA GLU A 415 10.74 14.15 -19.97
C GLU A 415 10.11 14.92 -18.79
N ILE A 416 10.69 14.82 -17.61
CA ILE A 416 10.17 15.44 -16.39
C ILE A 416 10.62 16.89 -16.35
N ALA A 417 9.67 17.82 -16.31
CA ALA A 417 9.95 19.24 -16.26
C ALA A 417 10.18 19.74 -14.85
N ARG A 418 11.21 20.58 -14.64
CA ARG A 418 11.34 21.38 -13.43
C ARG A 418 10.70 22.74 -13.63
N LEU A 419 9.80 23.13 -12.74
CA LEU A 419 9.21 24.47 -12.76
C LEU A 419 10.26 25.54 -12.42
N PRO A 420 10.25 26.71 -13.07
CA PRO A 420 11.16 27.81 -12.80
C PRO A 420 10.74 28.60 -11.56
N TRP A 421 10.49 27.88 -10.46
CA TRP A 421 10.13 28.43 -9.16
C TRP A 421 11.36 28.52 -8.26
N GLU A 422 11.17 28.54 -6.96
CA GLU A 422 12.27 28.60 -5.98
C GLU A 422 13.21 27.41 -6.14
N LEU A 423 14.44 27.57 -5.70
CA LEU A 423 15.46 26.50 -5.71
C LEU A 423 15.93 26.22 -4.29
N PRO A 424 15.98 24.93 -3.90
CA PRO A 424 16.62 24.53 -2.65
C PRO A 424 18.07 25.01 -2.55
N SER A 425 18.50 25.31 -1.33
CA SER A 425 19.88 25.67 -1.03
C SER A 425 20.85 24.60 -1.55
N GLY A 426 21.78 24.96 -2.39
CA GLY A 426 22.75 24.05 -3.02
C GLY A 426 22.45 23.65 -4.46
N LEU A 427 21.21 23.80 -4.95
CA LEU A 427 20.89 23.61 -6.37
C LEU A 427 21.01 24.90 -7.21
N GLY A 428 21.16 26.04 -6.58
CA GLY A 428 21.23 27.35 -7.23
C GLY A 428 22.62 27.78 -7.76
N ALA A 429 23.66 27.00 -7.56
CA ALA A 429 25.02 27.39 -7.86
C ALA A 429 25.54 26.96 -9.26
N GLU A 430 24.82 26.15 -10.02
CA GLU A 430 25.33 25.60 -11.29
C GLU A 430 24.61 26.08 -12.56
N ALA A 431 23.86 27.18 -12.48
CA ALA A 431 23.26 27.81 -13.64
C ALA A 431 23.81 29.24 -13.86
N ARG A 432 25.14 29.37 -13.90
CA ARG A 432 25.79 30.57 -14.44
C ARG A 432 26.78 30.20 -15.51
#